data_8f22d02ff5cac0880e324943ee01658b
#
_entry.id   8f22d02ff5cac0880e324943ee01658b
#
_cell.length_a   1.000
_cell.length_b   1.000
_cell.length_c   1.000
_cell.angle_alpha   90.00
_cell.angle_beta   90.00
_cell.angle_gamma   90.00
#
_symmetry.space_group_name_H-M   'P 1'
#
loop_
_entity.id
_entity.type
_entity.pdbx_description
1 polymer ?
#
loop_
_entity_poly.entity_id
_entity_poly.type
_entity_poly.pdbx_seq_one_letter_code
_entity_poly.pdbx_strand_id
1 'polypeptide(L)'
;GQCRIAPLHSCLVADDTMSAIAQRLASLGITLPSVAAPAAAYVPFVRTGNLVFVSGHIAKRDGKPWVGQLGLTMGTEEGQAAARAIAIDLLGTLQAAAGDLAKVRRIVKVMSLVNSTPTFTEQHLVTNGCSQLLVEVFGPEVGSHARSAFGVAQIPLGACVEIELIAEVQ
;
A
#
# COMPACT_ATOMS: atom_id res chain seq x y z
N GLY A 1 -5.74 49.05 47.52
CA GLY A 1 -5.06 47.85 47.01
C GLY A 1 -5.89 47.24 45.89
N GLN A 2 -5.47 47.44 44.62
CA GLN A 2 -6.13 46.82 43.47
C GLN A 2 -5.49 45.45 43.22
N CYS A 3 -6.32 44.41 43.36
CA CYS A 3 -5.96 43.05 43.03
C CYS A 3 -6.11 42.85 41.50
N ARG A 4 -5.02 42.71 40.78
CA ARG A 4 -5.04 42.37 39.34
C ARG A 4 -5.16 40.87 39.23
N ILE A 5 -6.25 40.41 38.65
CA ILE A 5 -6.46 39.02 38.25
C ILE A 5 -5.75 38.82 36.92
N ALA A 6 -4.77 37.93 36.88
CA ALA A 6 -4.11 37.50 35.65
C ALA A 6 -5.05 36.63 34.80
N PRO A 7 -5.02 36.73 33.47
CA PRO A 7 -5.84 35.87 32.61
C PRO A 7 -5.30 34.45 32.60
N LEU A 8 -6.18 33.49 32.83
CA LEU A 8 -5.96 32.07 32.63
C LEU A 8 -5.61 31.85 31.16
N HIS A 9 -4.38 31.42 30.90
CA HIS A 9 -4.01 30.87 29.59
C HIS A 9 -4.79 29.57 29.39
N SER A 10 -5.76 29.64 28.51
CA SER A 10 -6.42 28.50 27.94
C SER A 10 -5.33 27.69 27.20
N CYS A 11 -4.90 26.60 27.81
CA CYS A 11 -4.11 25.59 27.16
C CYS A 11 -5.03 24.93 26.12
N LEU A 12 -4.87 25.32 24.85
CA LEU A 12 -5.46 24.60 23.72
C LEU A 12 -4.82 23.21 23.70
N VAL A 13 -5.52 22.25 24.27
CA VAL A 13 -5.26 20.85 24.03
C VAL A 13 -5.55 20.66 22.55
N ALA A 14 -4.51 20.48 21.75
CA ALA A 14 -4.66 20.00 20.38
C ALA A 14 -5.40 18.68 20.48
N ASP A 15 -6.62 18.67 19.96
CA ASP A 15 -7.44 17.47 19.83
C ASP A 15 -6.76 16.60 18.77
N ASP A 16 -5.91 15.69 19.21
CA ASP A 16 -5.15 14.77 18.38
C ASP A 16 -6.08 13.62 17.97
N THR A 17 -7.18 13.98 17.29
CA THR A 17 -8.13 13.03 16.72
C THR A 17 -7.44 12.33 15.53
N MET A 18 -7.04 11.07 15.71
CA MET A 18 -6.53 10.22 14.66
C MET A 18 -7.51 10.19 13.49
N SER A 19 -7.01 10.34 12.24
CA SER A 19 -7.82 10.19 11.04
C SER A 19 -8.50 8.82 10.98
N ALA A 20 -9.62 8.72 10.28
CA ALA A 20 -10.33 7.45 10.09
C ALA A 20 -9.42 6.37 9.48
N ILE A 21 -8.51 6.75 8.59
CA ILE A 21 -7.55 5.83 7.98
C ILE A 21 -6.52 5.36 9.01
N ALA A 22 -5.97 6.25 9.83
CA ALA A 22 -5.04 5.88 10.89
C ALA A 22 -5.70 4.92 11.90
N GLN A 23 -6.97 5.14 12.24
CA GLN A 23 -7.74 4.24 13.10
C GLN A 23 -7.93 2.86 12.47
N ARG A 24 -8.24 2.79 11.17
CA ARG A 24 -8.37 1.51 10.44
C ARG A 24 -7.06 0.75 10.39
N LEU A 25 -5.95 1.40 10.10
CA LEU A 25 -4.63 0.78 10.12
C LEU A 25 -4.31 0.21 11.50
N ALA A 26 -4.58 0.96 12.56
CA ALA A 26 -4.38 0.50 13.94
C ALA A 26 -5.26 -0.72 14.25
N SER A 27 -6.54 -0.70 13.86
CA SER A 27 -7.46 -1.82 14.07
C SER A 27 -7.07 -3.08 13.30
N LEU A 28 -6.40 -2.93 12.16
CA LEU A 28 -5.87 -4.03 11.35
C LEU A 28 -4.48 -4.49 11.82
N GLY A 29 -3.91 -3.84 12.83
CA GLY A 29 -2.57 -4.14 13.33
C GLY A 29 -1.46 -3.76 12.35
N ILE A 30 -1.70 -2.80 11.47
CA ILE A 30 -0.76 -2.40 10.43
C ILE A 30 0.04 -1.19 10.88
N THR A 31 1.37 -1.34 10.85
CA THR A 31 2.33 -0.24 10.93
C THR A 31 2.94 -0.06 9.55
N LEU A 32 2.80 1.14 8.98
CA LEU A 32 3.32 1.41 7.64
C LEU A 32 4.84 1.48 7.67
N PRO A 33 5.53 0.82 6.71
CA PRO A 33 6.98 0.94 6.59
C PRO A 33 7.36 2.32 6.07
N SER A 34 8.58 2.76 6.40
CA SER A 34 9.20 3.91 5.76
C SER A 34 9.61 3.55 4.32
N VAL A 35 9.63 4.57 3.44
CA VAL A 35 10.02 4.37 2.05
C VAL A 35 11.50 4.03 1.98
N ALA A 36 11.82 2.86 1.42
CA ALA A 36 13.18 2.45 1.14
C ALA A 36 13.70 3.12 -0.15
N ALA A 37 15.00 3.38 -0.22
CA ALA A 37 15.63 3.78 -1.46
C ALA A 37 15.49 2.67 -2.52
N PRO A 38 15.18 3.00 -3.78
CA PRO A 38 15.06 1.99 -4.82
C PRO A 38 16.41 1.32 -5.09
N ALA A 39 16.37 0.03 -5.41
CA ALA A 39 17.57 -0.76 -5.70
C ALA A 39 18.13 -0.54 -7.11
N ALA A 40 17.52 0.31 -7.93
CA ALA A 40 17.87 0.60 -9.31
C ALA A 40 17.77 2.11 -9.60
N ALA A 41 18.07 2.48 -10.84
CA ALA A 41 18.09 3.90 -11.27
C ALA A 41 16.67 4.46 -11.51
N TYR A 42 15.81 4.41 -10.51
CA TYR A 42 14.46 4.98 -10.56
C TYR A 42 14.02 5.46 -9.16
N VAL A 43 12.89 6.14 -9.10
CA VAL A 43 12.32 6.69 -7.87
C VAL A 43 11.11 5.85 -7.40
N PRO A 44 10.76 5.86 -6.10
CA PRO A 44 9.64 5.06 -5.60
C PRO A 44 8.28 5.51 -6.11
N PHE A 45 8.14 6.77 -6.47
CA PHE A 45 6.91 7.32 -7.06
C PHE A 45 7.19 8.57 -7.89
N VAL A 46 6.26 8.88 -8.79
CA VAL A 46 6.23 10.14 -9.53
C VAL A 46 4.86 10.77 -9.35
N ARG A 47 4.82 12.04 -9.01
CA ARG A 47 3.59 12.82 -8.98
C ARG A 47 3.50 13.75 -10.18
N THR A 48 2.36 13.73 -10.86
CA THR A 48 2.04 14.67 -11.93
C THR A 48 0.60 15.17 -11.73
N GLY A 49 0.44 16.49 -11.51
CA GLY A 49 -0.85 17.02 -11.08
C GLY A 49 -1.33 16.35 -9.79
N ASN A 50 -2.53 15.78 -9.84
CA ASN A 50 -3.14 15.06 -8.72
C ASN A 50 -2.93 13.54 -8.81
N LEU A 51 -2.18 13.04 -9.78
CA LEU A 51 -1.89 11.62 -9.94
C LEU A 51 -0.52 11.26 -9.37
N VAL A 52 -0.49 10.17 -8.63
CA VAL A 52 0.72 9.54 -8.13
C VAL A 52 0.86 8.18 -8.78
N PHE A 53 2.00 7.97 -9.44
CA PHE A 53 2.39 6.70 -10.03
C PHE A 53 3.41 6.05 -9.10
N VAL A 54 3.02 4.96 -8.49
CA VAL A 54 3.87 4.23 -7.54
C VAL A 54 4.58 3.11 -8.28
N SER A 55 5.91 3.07 -8.13
CA SER A 55 6.74 2.02 -8.73
C SER A 55 6.38 0.63 -8.24
N GLY A 56 6.71 -0.38 -9.01
CA GLY A 56 6.50 -1.78 -8.65
C GLY A 56 7.17 -2.15 -7.33
N HIS A 57 6.42 -2.80 -6.46
CA HIS A 57 6.87 -3.32 -5.19
C HIS A 57 6.83 -4.84 -5.24
N ILE A 58 7.98 -5.48 -5.02
CA ILE A 58 8.06 -6.93 -4.92
C ILE A 58 7.60 -7.39 -3.54
N ALA A 59 7.05 -8.60 -3.48
CA ALA A 59 6.69 -9.22 -2.22
C ALA A 59 7.92 -9.42 -1.34
N LYS A 60 7.80 -9.06 -0.07
CA LYS A 60 8.83 -9.25 0.96
C LYS A 60 8.26 -9.97 2.16
N ARG A 61 9.11 -10.78 2.79
CA ARG A 61 8.87 -11.40 4.08
C ARG A 61 10.13 -11.29 4.92
N ASP A 62 10.00 -10.78 6.14
CA ASP A 62 11.13 -10.52 7.04
C ASP A 62 12.23 -9.64 6.42
N GLY A 63 11.82 -8.62 5.65
CA GLY A 63 12.72 -7.68 5.00
C GLY A 63 13.46 -8.21 3.78
N LYS A 64 13.18 -9.45 3.36
CA LYS A 64 13.83 -10.11 2.22
C LYS A 64 12.80 -10.37 1.11
N PRO A 65 13.24 -10.49 -0.17
CA PRO A 65 12.34 -10.91 -1.23
C PRO A 65 11.63 -12.22 -0.88
N TRP A 66 10.32 -12.23 -1.06
CA TRP A 66 9.52 -13.44 -0.88
C TRP A 66 9.57 -14.25 -2.16
N VAL A 67 10.50 -15.18 -2.21
CA VAL A 67 10.79 -16.00 -3.38
C VAL A 67 9.77 -17.11 -3.51
N GLY A 68 9.29 -17.36 -4.72
CA GLY A 68 8.39 -18.46 -5.02
C GLY A 68 7.76 -18.33 -6.40
N GLN A 69 7.12 -19.41 -6.82
CA GLN A 69 6.38 -19.48 -8.08
C GLN A 69 5.01 -20.10 -7.83
N LEU A 70 3.96 -19.37 -8.17
CA LEU A 70 2.58 -19.83 -8.04
C LEU A 70 2.33 -21.00 -8.99
N GLY A 71 1.74 -22.05 -8.45
CA GLY A 71 1.51 -23.29 -9.17
C GLY A 71 2.66 -24.30 -9.10
N LEU A 72 3.80 -23.94 -8.51
CA LEU A 72 4.92 -24.86 -8.29
C LEU A 72 5.33 -24.93 -6.81
N THR A 73 5.87 -23.83 -6.26
CA THR A 73 6.34 -23.78 -4.89
C THR A 73 5.35 -23.12 -3.93
N MET A 74 4.33 -22.46 -4.47
CA MET A 74 3.33 -21.71 -3.71
C MET A 74 1.93 -21.97 -4.25
N GLY A 75 0.95 -21.97 -3.35
CA GLY A 75 -0.47 -21.97 -3.69
C GLY A 75 -1.09 -20.56 -3.65
N THR A 76 -2.34 -20.47 -4.09
CA THR A 76 -3.10 -19.20 -4.19
C THR A 76 -3.20 -18.48 -2.84
N GLU A 77 -3.47 -19.19 -1.77
CA GLU A 77 -3.62 -18.60 -0.43
C GLU A 77 -2.33 -17.93 0.06
N GLU A 78 -1.19 -18.59 -0.12
CA GLU A 78 0.12 -18.01 0.20
C GLU A 78 0.44 -16.82 -0.71
N GLY A 79 0.06 -16.89 -1.99
CA GLY A 79 0.16 -15.79 -2.93
C GLY A 79 -0.67 -14.57 -2.50
N GLN A 80 -1.86 -14.79 -1.96
CA GLN A 80 -2.70 -13.72 -1.38
C GLN A 80 -2.02 -13.05 -0.19
N ALA A 81 -1.39 -13.82 0.68
CA ALA A 81 -0.62 -13.27 1.80
C ALA A 81 0.55 -12.40 1.31
N ALA A 82 1.23 -12.83 0.25
CA ALA A 82 2.30 -12.05 -0.39
C ALA A 82 1.77 -10.75 -1.01
N ALA A 83 0.65 -10.81 -1.71
CA ALA A 83 0.01 -9.62 -2.30
C ALA A 83 -0.46 -8.63 -1.22
N ARG A 84 -0.96 -9.12 -0.07
CA ARG A 84 -1.31 -8.29 1.07
C ARG A 84 -0.08 -7.59 1.67
N ALA A 85 1.02 -8.30 1.80
CA ALA A 85 2.27 -7.71 2.27
C ALA A 85 2.75 -6.59 1.35
N ILE A 86 2.63 -6.75 0.03
CA ILE A 86 2.93 -5.69 -0.94
C ILE A 86 2.01 -4.48 -0.74
N ALA A 87 0.72 -4.70 -0.50
CA ALA A 87 -0.22 -3.60 -0.27
C ALA A 87 0.20 -2.72 0.90
N ILE A 88 0.72 -3.30 1.97
CA ILE A 88 1.24 -2.55 3.13
C ILE A 88 2.43 -1.68 2.72
N ASP A 89 3.36 -2.21 1.92
CA ASP A 89 4.50 -1.46 1.42
C ASP A 89 4.06 -0.34 0.46
N LEU A 90 3.09 -0.62 -0.42
CA LEU A 90 2.50 0.39 -1.31
C LEU A 90 1.84 1.52 -0.52
N LEU A 91 1.14 1.22 0.56
CA LEU A 91 0.54 2.23 1.44
C LEU A 91 1.60 3.12 2.09
N GLY A 92 2.72 2.55 2.51
CA GLY A 92 3.86 3.32 3.03
C GLY A 92 4.41 4.31 2.00
N THR A 93 4.61 3.87 0.78
CA THR A 93 5.08 4.72 -0.34
C THR A 93 4.05 5.78 -0.71
N LEU A 94 2.77 5.41 -0.76
CA LEU A 94 1.68 6.33 -1.06
C LEU A 94 1.54 7.41 0.02
N GLN A 95 1.71 7.06 1.29
CA GLN A 95 1.73 8.03 2.38
C GLN A 95 2.87 9.04 2.21
N ALA A 96 4.07 8.59 1.85
CA ALA A 96 5.19 9.47 1.58
C ALA A 96 4.90 10.41 0.39
N ALA A 97 4.26 9.91 -0.66
CA ALA A 97 3.89 10.68 -1.85
C ALA A 97 2.81 11.72 -1.57
N ALA A 98 1.80 11.38 -0.80
CA ALA A 98 0.65 12.24 -0.49
C ALA A 98 0.88 13.14 0.73
N GLY A 99 1.82 12.79 1.59
CA GLY A 99 2.05 13.42 2.91
C GLY A 99 1.19 12.82 4.02
N ASP A 100 -0.02 12.39 3.69
CA ASP A 100 -0.96 11.70 4.57
C ASP A 100 -1.92 10.86 3.71
N LEU A 101 -2.18 9.62 4.11
CA LEU A 101 -3.12 8.76 3.39
C LEU A 101 -4.55 9.31 3.36
N ALA A 102 -4.92 10.17 4.32
CA ALA A 102 -6.21 10.87 4.31
C ALA A 102 -6.39 11.79 3.08
N LYS A 103 -5.29 12.16 2.41
CA LYS A 103 -5.30 12.95 1.18
C LYS A 103 -5.51 12.13 -0.10
N VAL A 104 -5.55 10.82 0.01
CA VAL A 104 -5.85 9.93 -1.12
C VAL A 104 -7.34 10.06 -1.46
N ARG A 105 -7.64 10.44 -2.68
CA ARG A 105 -9.00 10.59 -3.18
C ARG A 105 -9.53 9.33 -3.84
N ARG A 106 -8.64 8.58 -4.47
CA ARG A 106 -8.99 7.37 -5.18
C ARG A 106 -7.77 6.51 -5.47
N ILE A 107 -7.91 5.20 -5.31
CA ILE A 107 -7.02 4.23 -5.96
C ILE A 107 -7.54 4.07 -7.38
N VAL A 108 -6.75 4.41 -8.37
CA VAL A 108 -7.19 4.46 -9.77
C VAL A 108 -6.97 3.13 -10.47
N LYS A 109 -5.75 2.60 -10.36
CA LYS A 109 -5.33 1.39 -11.07
C LYS A 109 -4.34 0.60 -10.25
N VAL A 110 -4.53 -0.70 -10.22
CA VAL A 110 -3.57 -1.68 -9.70
C VAL A 110 -3.16 -2.61 -10.82
N MET A 111 -1.87 -2.82 -11.00
CA MET A 111 -1.32 -3.82 -11.91
C MET A 111 -0.48 -4.81 -11.12
N SER A 112 -0.81 -6.08 -11.24
CA SER A 112 -0.19 -7.17 -10.49
C SER A 112 0.45 -8.17 -11.45
N LEU A 113 1.73 -8.41 -11.22
CA LEU A 113 2.55 -9.40 -11.93
C LEU A 113 2.76 -10.59 -10.99
N VAL A 114 2.43 -11.78 -11.47
CA VAL A 114 2.53 -13.00 -10.67
C VAL A 114 3.54 -13.94 -11.31
N ASN A 115 4.61 -14.26 -10.59
CA ASN A 115 5.54 -15.30 -10.99
C ASN A 115 4.81 -16.63 -10.89
N SER A 116 4.38 -17.17 -12.02
CA SER A 116 3.51 -18.33 -12.06
C SER A 116 3.88 -19.29 -13.20
N THR A 117 3.55 -20.56 -13.00
CA THR A 117 3.72 -21.59 -14.02
C THR A 117 2.78 -21.33 -15.21
N PRO A 118 3.05 -21.89 -16.39
CA PRO A 118 2.18 -21.73 -17.56
C PRO A 118 0.76 -22.26 -17.37
N THR A 119 0.53 -23.13 -16.39
CA THR A 119 -0.77 -23.74 -16.11
C THR A 119 -1.51 -23.11 -14.93
N PHE A 120 -0.87 -22.24 -14.18
CA PHE A 120 -1.53 -21.52 -13.09
C PHE A 120 -2.42 -20.41 -13.66
N THR A 121 -3.67 -20.36 -13.23
CA THR A 121 -4.68 -19.43 -13.77
C THR A 121 -5.42 -18.61 -12.72
N GLU A 122 -4.92 -18.62 -11.48
CA GLU A 122 -5.57 -17.91 -10.35
C GLU A 122 -4.86 -16.62 -9.94
N GLN A 123 -4.17 -15.95 -10.89
CA GLN A 123 -3.47 -14.69 -10.64
C GLN A 123 -4.41 -13.60 -10.08
N HIS A 124 -5.65 -13.58 -10.54
CA HIS A 124 -6.68 -12.66 -10.05
C HIS A 124 -7.03 -12.92 -8.58
N LEU A 125 -7.07 -14.17 -8.14
CA LEU A 125 -7.32 -14.52 -6.74
C LEU A 125 -6.13 -14.14 -5.85
N VAL A 126 -4.92 -14.38 -6.31
CA VAL A 126 -3.70 -13.94 -5.61
C VAL A 126 -3.74 -12.42 -5.37
N THR A 127 -4.07 -11.65 -6.40
CA THR A 127 -4.10 -10.18 -6.33
C THR A 127 -5.19 -9.66 -5.40
N ASN A 128 -6.24 -10.43 -5.11
CA ASN A 128 -7.26 -10.07 -4.15
C ASN A 128 -6.69 -9.76 -2.75
N GLY A 129 -5.57 -10.36 -2.37
CA GLY A 129 -4.90 -10.04 -1.11
C GLY A 129 -4.51 -8.56 -1.01
N CYS A 130 -4.09 -7.96 -2.12
CA CYS A 130 -3.83 -6.52 -2.20
C CYS A 130 -5.13 -5.70 -2.30
N SER A 131 -5.99 -6.03 -3.25
CA SER A 131 -7.20 -5.26 -3.53
C SER A 131 -8.14 -5.18 -2.32
N GLN A 132 -8.32 -6.27 -1.60
CA GLN A 132 -9.15 -6.31 -0.40
C GLN A 132 -8.60 -5.39 0.70
N LEU A 133 -7.29 -5.38 0.92
CA LEU A 133 -6.68 -4.50 1.92
C LEU A 133 -6.87 -3.02 1.56
N LEU A 134 -6.71 -2.66 0.29
CA LEU A 134 -6.94 -1.29 -0.16
C LEU A 134 -8.38 -0.83 0.12
N VAL A 135 -9.36 -1.69 -0.11
CA VAL A 135 -10.78 -1.39 0.20
C VAL A 135 -11.02 -1.34 1.71
N GLU A 136 -10.41 -2.23 2.49
CA GLU A 136 -10.51 -2.19 3.95
C GLU A 136 -9.96 -0.90 4.54
N VAL A 137 -8.83 -0.40 4.01
CA VAL A 137 -8.17 0.81 4.50
C VAL A 137 -8.92 2.08 4.07
N PHE A 138 -9.28 2.20 2.81
CA PHE A 138 -9.85 3.42 2.24
C PHE A 138 -11.38 3.43 2.15
N GLY A 139 -12.03 2.29 2.33
CA GLY A 139 -13.45 2.12 2.06
C GLY A 139 -13.73 1.85 0.58
N PRO A 140 -14.98 1.42 0.25
CA PRO A 140 -15.31 0.97 -1.10
C PRO A 140 -15.26 2.07 -2.17
N GLU A 141 -15.52 3.33 -1.83
CA GLU A 141 -15.49 4.41 -2.82
C GLU A 141 -14.06 4.78 -3.22
N VAL A 142 -13.17 5.00 -2.25
CA VAL A 142 -11.79 5.40 -2.49
C VAL A 142 -10.91 4.22 -2.85
N GLY A 143 -11.12 3.07 -2.23
CA GLY A 143 -10.27 1.89 -2.37
C GLY A 143 -10.55 1.04 -3.60
N SER A 144 -11.77 1.09 -4.16
CA SER A 144 -12.09 0.34 -5.39
C SER A 144 -11.37 0.92 -6.60
N HIS A 145 -10.85 0.04 -7.44
CA HIS A 145 -9.91 0.42 -8.50
C HIS A 145 -10.08 -0.46 -9.74
N ALA A 146 -9.65 0.05 -10.89
CA ALA A 146 -9.41 -0.76 -12.08
C ALA A 146 -8.18 -1.65 -11.88
N ARG A 147 -8.14 -2.83 -12.46
CA ARG A 147 -7.08 -3.80 -12.17
C ARG A 147 -6.74 -4.66 -13.38
N SER A 148 -5.45 -5.00 -13.48
CA SER A 148 -4.97 -6.10 -14.29
C SER A 148 -4.11 -7.02 -13.42
N ALA A 149 -4.25 -8.33 -13.60
CA ALA A 149 -3.44 -9.35 -12.92
C ALA A 149 -3.12 -10.45 -13.92
N PHE A 150 -1.85 -10.78 -14.09
CA PHE A 150 -1.41 -11.78 -15.03
C PHE A 150 -0.08 -12.42 -14.64
N GLY A 151 0.17 -13.59 -15.22
CA GLY A 151 1.41 -14.32 -15.02
C GLY A 151 2.56 -13.75 -15.82
N VAL A 152 3.76 -13.79 -15.27
CA VAL A 152 5.01 -13.43 -15.94
C VAL A 152 6.02 -14.57 -15.81
N ALA A 153 6.99 -14.60 -16.73
CA ALA A 153 8.01 -15.64 -16.74
C ALA A 153 8.89 -15.59 -15.48
N GLN A 154 9.28 -14.38 -15.05
CA GLN A 154 10.08 -14.15 -13.84
C GLN A 154 9.84 -12.76 -13.30
N ILE A 155 10.12 -12.60 -12.02
CA ILE A 155 10.15 -11.31 -11.31
C ILE A 155 11.58 -11.12 -10.76
N PRO A 156 12.11 -9.89 -10.74
CA PRO A 156 13.43 -9.63 -10.17
C PRO A 156 13.60 -10.27 -8.80
N LEU A 157 14.78 -10.80 -8.53
CA LEU A 157 15.16 -11.50 -7.31
C LEU A 157 14.35 -12.78 -7.04
N GLY A 158 13.60 -13.27 -8.03
CA GLY A 158 12.76 -14.45 -7.86
C GLY A 158 11.51 -14.21 -7.01
N ALA A 159 11.13 -12.96 -6.77
CA ALA A 159 9.93 -12.65 -6.00
C ALA A 159 8.69 -13.29 -6.61
N CYS A 160 7.74 -13.68 -5.76
CA CYS A 160 6.54 -14.38 -6.22
C CYS A 160 5.48 -13.46 -6.82
N VAL A 161 5.40 -12.22 -6.36
CA VAL A 161 4.43 -11.21 -6.82
C VAL A 161 5.10 -9.84 -6.84
N GLU A 162 4.70 -9.01 -7.81
CA GLU A 162 5.04 -7.59 -7.87
C GLU A 162 3.81 -6.78 -8.23
N ILE A 163 3.58 -5.67 -7.52
CA ILE A 163 2.39 -4.84 -7.74
C ILE A 163 2.80 -3.37 -7.79
N GLU A 164 2.21 -2.65 -8.76
CA GLU A 164 2.27 -1.19 -8.86
C GLU A 164 0.87 -0.60 -8.81
N LEU A 165 0.74 0.67 -8.50
CA LEU A 165 -0.55 1.36 -8.52
C LEU A 165 -0.44 2.81 -8.97
N ILE A 166 -1.60 3.33 -9.39
CA ILE A 166 -1.83 4.74 -9.65
C ILE A 166 -2.92 5.21 -8.69
N ALA A 167 -2.70 6.33 -8.01
CA ALA A 167 -3.67 6.94 -7.11
C ALA A 167 -3.89 8.42 -7.46
N GLU A 168 -5.09 8.89 -7.16
CA GLU A 168 -5.41 10.32 -7.18
C GLU A 168 -5.31 10.87 -5.75
N VAL A 169 -4.66 12.00 -5.60
CA VAL A 169 -4.44 12.68 -4.31
C VAL A 169 -4.85 14.15 -4.39
N GLN A 170 -5.00 14.78 -3.23
CA GLN A 170 -5.27 16.21 -3.14
C GLN A 170 -4.07 17.04 -3.53
#